data_5b0b5379c2ea46b5080f722c391b28b6
#
_entry.id   5b0b5379c2ea46b5080f722c391b28b6
#
_cell.length_a   1.000
_cell.length_b   1.000
_cell.length_c   1.000
_cell.angle_alpha   90.00
_cell.angle_beta   90.00
_cell.angle_gamma   90.00
#
_symmetry.space_group_name_H-M   'P 1'
#
loop_
_entity.id
_entity.type
_entity.pdbx_description
1 polymer ?
#
loop_
_entity_poly.entity_id
_entity_poly.type
_entity_poly.pdbx_seq_one_letter_code
_entity_poly.pdbx_strand_id
1 'polypeptide(L)'
;MNGLAWTEVGGDLLSIEAAVFPGKGMVQRTGSLGDVMKESVEAARSVVRERAESLGIKQDVFSKTDLHLHFPEGATPKDGPSAGGAITTAIVSALTRIPVRADVAMTGEITLRGEILEIGGLKEKLLAALRGGIKKVMIPEDNVKDLAEIPQNVKDGLEIVPVSYT
;
A
#
# COMPACT_ATOMS: atom_id res chain seq x y z
N MET A 1 4.39 0.32 -6.66
CA MET A 1 4.39 -0.15 -5.24
C MET A 1 3.64 -1.47 -5.14
N ASN A 2 4.16 -2.41 -4.35
CA ASN A 2 3.51 -3.68 -4.13
C ASN A 2 2.80 -3.70 -2.78
N GLY A 3 1.50 -3.94 -2.80
CA GLY A 3 0.73 -4.32 -1.63
C GLY A 3 0.59 -5.84 -1.55
N LEU A 4 -0.10 -6.31 -0.53
CA LEU A 4 -0.39 -7.72 -0.33
C LEU A 4 -1.89 -7.89 -0.10
N ALA A 5 -2.47 -8.86 -0.78
CA ALA A 5 -3.88 -9.18 -0.69
C ALA A 5 -4.08 -10.59 -0.15
N TRP A 6 -5.22 -10.83 0.49
CA TRP A 6 -5.67 -12.15 0.89
C TRP A 6 -6.85 -12.55 0.02
N THR A 7 -6.85 -13.80 -0.45
CA THR A 7 -7.93 -14.39 -1.23
C THR A 7 -8.31 -15.75 -0.63
N GLU A 8 -9.42 -16.32 -1.07
CA GLU A 8 -9.88 -17.65 -0.61
C GLU A 8 -8.87 -18.77 -0.91
N VAL A 9 -7.99 -18.55 -1.88
CA VAL A 9 -6.96 -19.52 -2.27
C VAL A 9 -5.57 -19.17 -1.75
N GLY A 10 -5.47 -18.20 -0.86
CA GLY A 10 -4.21 -17.75 -0.26
C GLY A 10 -3.94 -16.27 -0.48
N GLY A 11 -2.68 -15.87 -0.31
CA GLY A 11 -2.25 -14.49 -0.55
C GLY A 11 -1.81 -14.24 -1.98
N ASP A 12 -1.78 -12.98 -2.35
CA ASP A 12 -1.30 -12.53 -3.66
C ASP A 12 -0.63 -11.16 -3.56
N LEU A 13 0.26 -10.86 -4.50
CA LEU A 13 0.80 -9.52 -4.65
C LEU A 13 -0.26 -8.61 -5.29
N LEU A 14 -0.36 -7.41 -4.75
CA LEU A 14 -1.24 -6.37 -5.27
C LEU A 14 -0.38 -5.25 -5.85
N SER A 15 -0.28 -5.19 -7.16
CA SER A 15 0.46 -4.11 -7.82
C SER A 15 -0.35 -2.81 -7.77
N ILE A 16 0.31 -1.71 -7.43
CA ILE A 16 -0.29 -0.39 -7.36
C ILE A 16 0.52 0.56 -8.23
N GLU A 17 -0.10 1.03 -9.31
CA GLU A 17 0.49 2.01 -10.21
C GLU A 17 -0.09 3.38 -9.92
N ALA A 18 0.75 4.41 -9.91
CA ALA A 18 0.32 5.78 -9.69
C ALA A 18 0.89 6.68 -10.78
N ALA A 19 0.03 7.48 -11.39
CA ALA A 19 0.41 8.48 -12.38
C ALA A 19 -0.06 9.87 -11.92
N VAL A 20 0.79 10.87 -12.12
CA VAL A 20 0.48 12.27 -11.81
C VAL A 20 0.71 13.09 -13.07
N PHE A 21 -0.25 13.94 -13.41
CA PHE A 21 -0.18 14.81 -14.58
C PHE A 21 -0.89 16.12 -14.31
N PRO A 22 -0.65 17.17 -15.11
CA PRO A 22 -1.32 18.47 -14.92
C PRO A 22 -2.84 18.33 -14.93
N GLY A 23 -3.51 18.97 -13.97
CA GLY A 23 -4.95 18.87 -13.83
C GLY A 23 -5.48 19.83 -12.77
N LYS A 24 -6.61 19.46 -12.17
CA LYS A 24 -7.33 20.31 -11.22
C LYS A 24 -7.56 19.67 -9.85
N GLY A 25 -6.85 18.61 -9.54
CA GLY A 25 -6.97 17.92 -8.26
C GLY A 25 -7.89 16.69 -8.28
N MET A 26 -8.20 16.17 -9.46
CA MET A 26 -9.00 14.94 -9.57
C MET A 26 -8.21 13.71 -9.15
N VAL A 27 -8.91 12.74 -8.57
CA VAL A 27 -8.37 11.42 -8.26
C VAL A 27 -9.16 10.37 -9.03
N GLN A 28 -8.49 9.66 -9.93
CA GLN A 28 -9.06 8.54 -10.68
C GLN A 28 -8.58 7.23 -10.06
N ARG A 29 -9.48 6.25 -10.04
CA ARG A 29 -9.22 4.92 -9.47
C ARG A 29 -9.74 3.88 -10.42
N THR A 30 -8.89 2.98 -10.86
CA THR A 30 -9.25 1.90 -11.77
C THR A 30 -8.68 0.56 -11.31
N GLY A 31 -9.30 -0.55 -11.72
CA GLY A 31 -8.82 -1.90 -11.42
C GLY A 31 -9.83 -2.76 -10.67
N SER A 32 -11.13 -2.55 -10.84
CA SER A 32 -12.21 -3.32 -10.19
C SER A 32 -12.16 -3.22 -8.67
N LEU A 33 -12.12 -1.99 -8.16
CA LEU A 33 -12.03 -1.73 -6.72
C LEU A 33 -13.42 -1.74 -6.07
N GLY A 34 -13.54 -2.43 -4.93
CA GLY A 34 -14.70 -2.33 -4.07
C GLY A 34 -14.70 -1.04 -3.24
N ASP A 35 -15.80 -0.79 -2.53
CA ASP A 35 -16.02 0.47 -1.81
C ASP A 35 -15.00 0.70 -0.71
N VAL A 36 -14.59 -0.33 0.03
CA VAL A 36 -13.60 -0.21 1.11
C VAL A 36 -12.23 0.18 0.56
N MET A 37 -11.83 -0.41 -0.57
CA MET A 37 -10.57 -0.06 -1.23
C MET A 37 -10.60 1.39 -1.73
N LYS A 38 -11.73 1.85 -2.27
CA LYS A 38 -11.90 3.24 -2.69
C LYS A 38 -11.77 4.21 -1.52
N GLU A 39 -12.34 3.87 -0.37
CA GLU A 39 -12.15 4.65 0.85
C GLU A 39 -10.70 4.69 1.31
N SER A 40 -9.98 3.58 1.18
CA SER A 40 -8.55 3.52 1.48
C SER A 40 -7.74 4.47 0.60
N VAL A 41 -8.10 4.60 -0.67
CA VAL A 41 -7.47 5.58 -1.58
C VAL A 41 -7.72 7.00 -1.09
N GLU A 42 -8.95 7.32 -0.70
CA GLU A 42 -9.29 8.66 -0.19
C GLU A 42 -8.53 8.97 1.12
N ALA A 43 -8.50 8.02 2.06
CA ALA A 43 -7.77 8.18 3.31
C ALA A 43 -6.27 8.37 3.07
N ALA A 44 -5.67 7.58 2.19
CA ALA A 44 -4.26 7.68 1.83
C ALA A 44 -3.93 9.06 1.23
N ARG A 45 -4.77 9.55 0.32
CA ARG A 45 -4.58 10.88 -0.27
C ARG A 45 -4.64 11.98 0.79
N SER A 46 -5.58 11.89 1.72
CA SER A 46 -5.73 12.87 2.81
C SER A 46 -4.50 12.89 3.72
N VAL A 47 -3.95 11.71 4.06
CA VAL A 47 -2.71 11.62 4.85
C VAL A 47 -1.55 12.29 4.15
N VAL A 48 -1.40 12.07 2.84
CA VAL A 48 -0.31 12.69 2.06
C VAL A 48 -0.49 14.21 2.02
N ARG A 49 -1.71 14.70 1.84
CA ARG A 49 -1.99 16.15 1.86
C ARG A 49 -1.65 16.79 3.20
N GLU A 50 -2.05 16.17 4.29
CA GLU A 50 -1.74 16.67 5.63
C GLU A 50 -0.24 16.74 5.89
N ARG A 51 0.50 15.74 5.42
CA ARG A 51 1.94 15.61 5.64
C ARG A 51 2.81 16.15 4.51
N ALA A 52 2.19 16.83 3.56
CA ALA A 52 2.87 17.28 2.34
C ALA A 52 4.14 18.08 2.63
N GLU A 53 4.11 19.01 3.57
CA GLU A 53 5.27 19.83 3.92
C GLU A 53 6.45 18.98 4.40
N SER A 54 6.22 18.05 5.33
CA SER A 54 7.26 17.15 5.82
C SER A 54 7.79 16.20 4.76
N LEU A 55 7.01 15.94 3.72
CA LEU A 55 7.39 15.08 2.59
C LEU A 55 8.04 15.87 1.45
N GLY A 56 8.20 17.19 1.59
CA GLY A 56 8.74 18.03 0.54
C GLY A 56 7.79 18.28 -0.63
N ILE A 57 6.49 18.12 -0.41
CA ILE A 57 5.45 18.31 -1.43
C ILE A 57 4.77 19.66 -1.16
N LYS A 58 4.72 20.52 -2.19
CA LYS A 58 4.03 21.79 -2.08
C LYS A 58 2.50 21.59 -2.08
N GLN A 59 1.80 22.32 -1.22
CA GLN A 59 0.33 22.18 -1.11
C GLN A 59 -0.41 22.48 -2.41
N ASP A 60 0.09 23.38 -3.24
CA ASP A 60 -0.55 23.72 -4.51
C ASP A 60 -0.49 22.58 -5.54
N VAL A 61 0.38 21.60 -5.35
CA VAL A 61 0.45 20.41 -6.22
C VAL A 61 -0.90 19.68 -6.26
N PHE A 62 -1.60 19.59 -5.14
CA PHE A 62 -2.87 18.86 -5.05
C PHE A 62 -4.00 19.54 -5.85
N SER A 63 -3.94 20.84 -6.06
CA SER A 63 -4.93 21.58 -6.86
C SER A 63 -4.53 21.74 -8.33
N LYS A 64 -3.28 21.47 -8.67
CA LYS A 64 -2.72 21.65 -10.02
C LYS A 64 -2.45 20.36 -10.76
N THR A 65 -2.58 19.22 -10.09
CA THR A 65 -2.35 17.92 -10.68
C THR A 65 -3.50 16.98 -10.44
N ASP A 66 -3.71 16.08 -11.38
CA ASP A 66 -4.60 14.93 -11.23
C ASP A 66 -3.76 13.70 -10.89
N LEU A 67 -4.33 12.82 -10.09
CA LEU A 67 -3.73 11.55 -9.69
C LEU A 67 -4.57 10.41 -10.24
N HIS A 68 -3.92 9.45 -10.89
CA HIS A 68 -4.57 8.22 -11.31
C HIS A 68 -3.90 7.03 -10.62
N LEU A 69 -4.67 6.30 -9.84
CA LEU A 69 -4.26 5.05 -9.22
C LEU A 69 -4.88 3.88 -9.98
N HIS A 70 -4.05 2.98 -10.47
CA HIS A 70 -4.49 1.81 -11.20
C HIS A 70 -3.96 0.55 -10.52
N PHE A 71 -4.85 -0.43 -10.38
CA PHE A 71 -4.55 -1.73 -9.81
C PHE A 71 -4.70 -2.76 -10.94
N PRO A 72 -3.58 -3.17 -11.59
CA PRO A 72 -3.62 -4.10 -12.72
C PRO A 72 -4.38 -5.38 -12.42
N GLU A 73 -4.69 -6.14 -13.47
CA GLU A 73 -5.59 -7.28 -13.45
C GLU A 73 -7.03 -6.82 -13.16
N GLY A 74 -7.54 -5.95 -14.04
CA GLY A 74 -8.84 -5.32 -13.89
C GLY A 74 -10.04 -6.28 -13.88
N ALA A 75 -9.86 -7.50 -14.38
CA ALA A 75 -10.90 -8.53 -14.33
C ALA A 75 -11.03 -9.16 -12.93
N THR A 76 -10.03 -8.99 -12.07
CA THR A 76 -10.03 -9.52 -10.70
C THR A 76 -10.53 -8.46 -9.73
N PRO A 77 -11.68 -8.64 -9.08
CA PRO A 77 -12.17 -7.70 -8.08
C PRO A 77 -11.20 -7.61 -6.88
N LYS A 78 -10.99 -6.40 -6.39
CA LYS A 78 -10.11 -6.12 -5.24
C LYS A 78 -10.84 -5.24 -4.24
N ASP A 79 -10.80 -5.63 -2.98
CA ASP A 79 -11.42 -4.83 -1.92
C ASP A 79 -10.68 -5.01 -0.60
N GLY A 80 -11.07 -4.21 0.40
CA GLY A 80 -10.55 -4.25 1.75
C GLY A 80 -9.62 -3.08 2.07
N PRO A 81 -9.30 -2.88 3.36
CA PRO A 81 -8.55 -1.71 3.82
C PRO A 81 -7.03 -1.93 3.92
N SER A 82 -6.54 -3.14 3.78
CA SER A 82 -5.15 -3.48 4.11
C SER A 82 -4.10 -2.93 3.15
N ALA A 83 -4.50 -2.37 2.02
CA ALA A 83 -3.59 -1.74 1.05
C ALA A 83 -3.33 -0.26 1.34
N GLY A 84 -3.94 0.32 2.37
CA GLY A 84 -3.87 1.75 2.64
C GLY A 84 -2.45 2.30 2.77
N GLY A 85 -1.59 1.62 3.50
CA GLY A 85 -0.18 2.02 3.64
C GLY A 85 0.57 1.97 2.32
N ALA A 86 0.37 0.92 1.53
CA ALA A 86 0.99 0.78 0.22
C ALA A 86 0.49 1.84 -0.77
N ILE A 87 -0.79 2.15 -0.74
CA ILE A 87 -1.38 3.22 -1.56
C ILE A 87 -0.77 4.58 -1.19
N THR A 88 -0.65 4.87 0.11
CA THR A 88 0.00 6.10 0.60
C THR A 88 1.41 6.22 0.04
N THR A 89 2.19 5.15 0.11
CA THR A 89 3.56 5.10 -0.41
C THR A 89 3.59 5.32 -1.93
N ALA A 90 2.66 4.72 -2.67
CA ALA A 90 2.56 4.91 -4.11
C ALA A 90 2.28 6.37 -4.48
N ILE A 91 1.39 7.03 -3.75
CA ILE A 91 1.07 8.45 -3.97
C ILE A 91 2.30 9.32 -3.70
N VAL A 92 2.97 9.12 -2.56
CA VAL A 92 4.18 9.88 -2.22
C VAL A 92 5.27 9.69 -3.28
N SER A 93 5.49 8.45 -3.70
CA SER A 93 6.46 8.13 -4.75
C SER A 93 6.16 8.90 -6.05
N ALA A 94 4.90 8.90 -6.47
CA ALA A 94 4.49 9.60 -7.70
C ALA A 94 4.66 11.12 -7.59
N LEU A 95 4.29 11.70 -6.45
CA LEU A 95 4.37 13.16 -6.24
C LEU A 95 5.79 13.67 -6.03
N THR A 96 6.65 12.88 -5.40
CA THR A 96 8.05 13.24 -5.15
C THR A 96 9.00 12.80 -6.26
N ARG A 97 8.53 11.93 -7.16
CA ARG A 97 9.33 11.27 -8.21
C ARG A 97 10.48 10.44 -7.66
N ILE A 98 10.34 9.97 -6.43
CA ILE A 98 11.29 9.03 -5.80
C ILE A 98 10.73 7.62 -6.02
N PRO A 99 11.39 6.78 -6.83
CA PRO A 99 10.86 5.46 -7.14
C PRO A 99 10.87 4.53 -5.93
N VAL A 100 9.85 3.68 -5.85
CA VAL A 100 9.78 2.59 -4.86
C VAL A 100 10.56 1.39 -5.40
N ARG A 101 11.28 0.71 -4.53
CA ARG A 101 11.98 -0.52 -4.90
C ARG A 101 11.01 -1.62 -5.29
N ALA A 102 11.31 -2.33 -6.37
CA ALA A 102 10.46 -3.41 -6.88
C ALA A 102 10.43 -4.64 -5.95
N ASP A 103 11.43 -4.81 -5.09
CA ASP A 103 11.56 -5.95 -4.18
C ASP A 103 10.99 -5.69 -2.77
N VAL A 104 10.22 -4.60 -2.62
CA VAL A 104 9.57 -4.23 -1.36
C VAL A 104 8.05 -4.35 -1.50
N ALA A 105 7.41 -4.90 -0.49
CA ALA A 105 5.95 -4.93 -0.37
C ALA A 105 5.53 -4.39 1.00
N MET A 106 4.28 -3.97 1.11
CA MET A 106 3.74 -3.39 2.32
C MET A 106 2.29 -3.82 2.51
N THR A 107 1.90 -4.05 3.75
CA THR A 107 0.51 -4.28 4.14
C THR A 107 0.20 -3.48 5.40
N GLY A 108 -1.02 -2.98 5.50
CA GLY A 108 -1.47 -2.20 6.65
C GLY A 108 -2.60 -1.25 6.28
N GLU A 109 -3.60 -1.17 7.14
CA GLU A 109 -4.66 -0.16 7.03
C GLU A 109 -4.12 1.20 7.46
N ILE A 110 -4.49 2.26 6.75
CA ILE A 110 -4.06 3.63 7.06
C ILE A 110 -5.19 4.40 7.73
N THR A 111 -4.87 5.14 8.78
CA THR A 111 -5.80 6.12 9.37
C THR A 111 -5.46 7.54 8.92
N LEU A 112 -6.36 8.49 9.14
CA LEU A 112 -6.10 9.89 8.81
C LEU A 112 -4.93 10.49 9.62
N ARG A 113 -4.58 9.88 10.74
CA ARG A 113 -3.41 10.27 11.54
C ARG A 113 -2.11 9.66 11.02
N GLY A 114 -2.18 8.86 9.98
CA GLY A 114 -1.03 8.15 9.45
C GLY A 114 -0.65 6.88 10.21
N GLU A 115 -1.49 6.43 11.13
CA GLU A 115 -1.26 5.17 11.84
C GLU A 115 -1.44 3.99 10.89
N ILE A 116 -0.64 2.95 11.11
CA ILE A 116 -0.75 1.69 10.38
C ILE A 116 -1.38 0.66 11.31
N LEU A 117 -2.60 0.25 10.99
CA LEU A 117 -3.37 -0.69 11.79
C LEU A 117 -3.14 -2.13 11.37
N GLU A 118 -3.34 -3.07 12.31
CA GLU A 118 -3.18 -4.50 12.08
C GLU A 118 -4.09 -5.02 10.96
N ILE A 119 -3.64 -6.09 10.33
CA ILE A 119 -4.35 -6.74 9.21
C ILE A 119 -4.54 -8.23 9.48
N GLY A 120 -5.44 -8.85 8.73
CA GLY A 120 -5.59 -10.29 8.72
C GLY A 120 -4.79 -10.98 7.62
N GLY A 121 -4.63 -12.29 7.74
CA GLY A 121 -4.00 -13.10 6.72
C GLY A 121 -2.51 -12.87 6.53
N LEU A 122 -1.80 -12.53 7.60
CA LEU A 122 -0.35 -12.23 7.51
C LEU A 122 0.44 -13.40 6.94
N LYS A 123 0.16 -14.62 7.37
CA LYS A 123 0.87 -15.80 6.89
C LYS A 123 0.76 -15.95 5.38
N GLU A 124 -0.44 -15.87 4.85
CA GLU A 124 -0.73 -16.00 3.42
C GLU A 124 -0.09 -14.87 2.63
N LYS A 125 -0.12 -13.68 3.18
CA LYS A 125 0.50 -12.49 2.57
C LYS A 125 2.02 -12.61 2.50
N LEU A 126 2.67 -13.07 3.55
CA LEU A 126 4.12 -13.25 3.56
C LEU A 126 4.55 -14.38 2.62
N LEU A 127 3.77 -15.46 2.54
CA LEU A 127 4.02 -16.51 1.56
C LEU A 127 3.94 -16.00 0.14
N ALA A 128 2.95 -15.16 -0.17
CA ALA A 128 2.81 -14.54 -1.48
C ALA A 128 4.00 -13.62 -1.80
N ALA A 129 4.45 -12.85 -0.83
CA ALA A 129 5.62 -11.99 -0.99
C ALA A 129 6.87 -12.80 -1.33
N LEU A 130 7.09 -13.88 -0.61
CA LEU A 130 8.24 -14.76 -0.85
C LEU A 130 8.18 -15.38 -2.25
N ARG A 131 7.01 -15.91 -2.66
CA ARG A 131 6.82 -16.49 -3.99
C ARG A 131 7.02 -15.45 -5.11
N GLY A 132 6.63 -14.20 -4.85
CA GLY A 132 6.73 -13.10 -5.81
C GLY A 132 8.11 -12.47 -5.93
N GLY A 133 9.12 -12.99 -5.23
CA GLY A 133 10.49 -12.44 -5.29
C GLY A 133 10.70 -11.18 -4.44
N ILE A 134 9.78 -10.87 -3.55
CA ILE A 134 9.94 -9.75 -2.61
C ILE A 134 11.05 -10.08 -1.61
N LYS A 135 11.84 -9.08 -1.25
CA LYS A 135 12.95 -9.21 -0.28
C LYS A 135 12.64 -8.58 1.06
N LYS A 136 11.84 -7.52 1.07
CA LYS A 136 11.48 -6.76 2.26
C LYS A 136 9.99 -6.56 2.32
N VAL A 137 9.38 -6.83 3.48
CA VAL A 137 7.96 -6.58 3.71
C VAL A 137 7.80 -5.70 4.95
N MET A 138 7.07 -4.60 4.78
CA MET A 138 6.66 -3.76 5.91
C MET A 138 5.30 -4.24 6.38
N ILE A 139 5.21 -4.54 7.68
CA ILE A 139 3.99 -5.03 8.32
C ILE A 139 3.57 -4.08 9.43
N PRO A 140 2.30 -4.05 9.82
CA PRO A 140 1.91 -3.31 11.02
C PRO A 140 2.61 -3.83 12.26
N GLU A 141 3.04 -2.94 13.15
CA GLU A 141 3.68 -3.33 14.40
C GLU A 141 2.79 -4.25 15.23
N ASP A 142 1.47 -4.00 15.23
CA ASP A 142 0.51 -4.83 15.95
C ASP A 142 0.39 -6.26 15.40
N ASN A 143 0.94 -6.55 14.23
CA ASN A 143 1.03 -7.89 13.68
C ASN A 143 2.32 -8.64 14.06
N VAL A 144 3.23 -8.03 14.80
CA VAL A 144 4.46 -8.71 15.25
C VAL A 144 4.14 -9.96 16.06
N LYS A 145 3.08 -9.94 16.84
CA LYS A 145 2.59 -11.11 17.59
C LYS A 145 2.29 -12.31 16.69
N ASP A 146 1.89 -12.08 15.44
CA ASP A 146 1.54 -13.15 14.50
C ASP A 146 2.77 -13.83 13.87
N LEU A 147 3.95 -13.24 14.03
CA LEU A 147 5.21 -13.81 13.48
C LEU A 147 5.56 -15.15 14.13
N ALA A 148 5.08 -15.42 15.34
CA ALA A 148 5.30 -16.69 16.02
C ALA A 148 4.69 -17.87 15.25
N GLU A 149 3.63 -17.63 14.47
CA GLU A 149 2.94 -18.66 13.67
C GLU A 149 3.47 -18.77 12.25
N ILE A 150 4.44 -17.92 11.87
CA ILE A 150 5.01 -17.92 10.52
C ILE A 150 6.12 -18.95 10.42
N PRO A 151 6.13 -19.81 9.37
CA PRO A 151 7.20 -20.79 9.17
C PRO A 151 8.57 -20.11 9.10
N GLN A 152 9.59 -20.75 9.70
CA GLN A 152 10.93 -20.18 9.80
C GLN A 152 11.56 -19.90 8.42
N ASN A 153 11.31 -20.77 7.42
CA ASN A 153 11.81 -20.56 6.07
C ASN A 153 11.29 -19.28 5.42
N VAL A 154 10.07 -18.87 5.75
CA VAL A 154 9.49 -17.60 5.28
C VAL A 154 10.21 -16.43 5.96
N LYS A 155 10.39 -16.49 7.28
CA LYS A 155 11.11 -15.45 8.05
C LYS A 155 12.57 -15.33 7.61
N ASP A 156 13.20 -16.43 7.24
CA ASP A 156 14.59 -16.43 6.78
C ASP A 156 14.73 -15.86 5.36
N GLY A 157 13.68 -15.97 4.55
CA GLY A 157 13.67 -15.49 3.16
C GLY A 157 13.23 -14.04 2.97
N LEU A 158 12.77 -13.40 4.03
CA LEU A 158 12.24 -12.02 3.98
C LEU A 158 12.83 -11.18 5.09
N GLU A 159 13.16 -9.92 4.79
CA GLU A 159 13.37 -8.90 5.80
C GLU A 159 12.00 -8.34 6.19
N ILE A 160 11.57 -8.58 7.42
CA ILE A 160 10.27 -8.14 7.92
C ILE A 160 10.47 -6.91 8.80
N VAL A 161 9.84 -5.81 8.42
CA VAL A 161 9.99 -4.51 9.09
C VAL A 161 8.66 -4.07 9.68
N PRO A 162 8.53 -4.07 11.01
CA PRO A 162 7.33 -3.53 11.65
C PRO A 162 7.25 -2.01 11.52
N VAL A 163 6.06 -1.49 11.24
CA VAL A 163 5.80 -0.05 11.14
C VAL A 163 4.53 0.33 11.90
N SER A 164 4.52 1.50 12.51
CA SER A 164 3.36 2.02 13.26
C SER A 164 2.81 3.30 12.65
N TYR A 165 3.65 4.07 11.95
CA TYR A 165 3.28 5.32 11.26
C TYR A 165 3.92 5.41 9.89
N THR A 166 3.27 6.12 9.00
CA THR A 166 3.84 6.53 7.73
C THR A 166 4.54 7.87 7.84
#